data_b9a0924e5fab91dda59c9f5c42af16b9
#
_entry.id   b9a0924e5fab91dda59c9f5c42af16b9
#
_cell.length_a   1.000
_cell.length_b   1.000
_cell.length_c   1.000
_cell.angle_alpha   90.00
_cell.angle_beta   90.00
_cell.angle_gamma   90.00
#
_symmetry.space_group_name_H-M   'P 1'
#
loop_
_entity.id
_entity.type
_entity.pdbx_description
1 polymer ?
#
loop_
_entity_poly.entity_id
_entity_poly.type
_entity_poly.pdbx_seq_one_letter_code
_entity_poly.pdbx_strand_id
1 'polypeptide(L)' 'MEIKGNVSGISKFWLSKIEKLTEFTLQGNQIVSKELADELAVITANINKEILLYVDRKGHINHVEVGDNHSVS' A
#
# COMPACT_ATOMS: atom_id res chain seq x y z
N MET A 1 -8.55 -9.77 1.96
CA MET A 1 -8.08 -8.47 2.48
C MET A 1 -8.88 -7.36 1.82
N GLU A 2 -9.11 -6.31 2.56
CA GLU A 2 -9.93 -5.21 2.08
C GLU A 2 -9.06 -3.99 1.77
N ILE A 3 -9.26 -3.41 0.60
CA ILE A 3 -8.60 -2.16 0.24
C ILE A 3 -9.60 -1.05 0.47
N LYS A 4 -9.24 -0.09 1.31
CA LYS A 4 -10.11 1.02 1.66
C LYS A 4 -9.70 2.28 0.93
N GLY A 5 -10.59 3.25 0.93
CA GLY A 5 -10.30 4.56 0.39
C GLY A 5 -10.74 4.72 -1.05
N ASN A 6 -10.11 5.63 -1.75
CA ASN A 6 -10.52 6.00 -3.10
C ASN A 6 -9.88 5.10 -4.15
N VAL A 7 -10.57 4.00 -4.45
CA VAL A 7 -10.09 3.02 -5.43
C VAL A 7 -10.72 3.22 -6.81
N SER A 8 -11.51 4.27 -6.98
CA SER A 8 -12.13 4.57 -8.26
C SER A 8 -11.09 4.74 -9.35
N GLY A 9 -11.32 4.13 -10.49
CA GLY A 9 -10.43 4.28 -11.63
C GLY A 9 -9.17 3.43 -11.58
N ILE A 10 -8.96 2.65 -10.52
CA ILE A 10 -7.81 1.77 -10.45
C ILE A 10 -8.16 0.45 -11.10
N SER A 11 -7.31 -0.01 -12.03
CA SER A 11 -7.56 -1.26 -12.74
C SER A 11 -7.41 -2.46 -11.79
N LYS A 12 -7.99 -3.58 -12.18
CA LYS A 12 -7.87 -4.81 -11.40
C LYS A 12 -6.42 -5.25 -11.23
N PHE A 13 -5.61 -4.99 -12.24
CA PHE A 13 -4.18 -5.32 -12.18
C PHE A 13 -3.51 -4.61 -11.01
N TRP A 14 -3.72 -3.30 -10.89
CA TRP A 14 -3.11 -2.53 -9.81
C TRP A 14 -3.74 -2.81 -8.46
N LEU A 15 -5.04 -3.07 -8.42
CA LEU A 15 -5.68 -3.50 -7.17
C LEU A 15 -5.09 -4.81 -6.65
N SER A 16 -4.81 -5.72 -7.57
CA SER A 16 -4.17 -6.97 -7.22
C SER A 16 -2.77 -6.75 -6.66
N LYS A 17 -2.02 -5.82 -7.23
CA LYS A 17 -0.70 -5.46 -6.73
C LYS A 17 -0.78 -4.86 -5.32
N ILE A 18 -1.77 -4.03 -5.08
CA ILE A 18 -1.97 -3.43 -3.76
C ILE A 18 -2.29 -4.52 -2.73
N GLU A 19 -3.13 -5.48 -3.10
CA GLU A 19 -3.44 -6.59 -2.19
C GLU A 19 -2.21 -7.37 -1.79
N LYS A 20 -1.27 -7.53 -2.69
CA LYS A 20 -0.04 -8.27 -2.41
C LYS A 20 0.85 -7.57 -1.39
N LEU A 21 0.63 -6.29 -1.15
CA LEU A 21 1.40 -5.58 -0.13
C LEU A 21 1.21 -6.18 1.26
N THR A 22 0.08 -6.80 1.51
CA THR A 22 -0.18 -7.43 2.82
C THR A 22 0.66 -8.67 3.05
N GLU A 23 1.31 -9.16 2.01
CA GLU A 23 2.21 -10.32 2.17
C GLU A 23 3.56 -9.92 2.74
N PHE A 24 3.89 -8.65 2.75
CA PHE A 24 5.11 -8.18 3.34
C PHE A 24 4.97 -8.09 4.86
N THR A 25 6.06 -8.36 5.55
CA THR A 25 6.12 -8.20 7.00
C THR A 25 7.28 -7.26 7.31
N LEU A 26 7.00 -6.21 8.08
CA LEU A 26 8.03 -5.27 8.48
C LEU A 26 8.84 -5.87 9.63
N GLN A 27 10.11 -5.49 9.69
CA GLN A 27 10.98 -5.97 10.75
C GLN A 27 10.61 -5.33 12.09
N GLY A 28 11.21 -5.82 13.16
CA GLY A 28 10.82 -5.46 14.51
C GLY A 28 10.78 -3.98 14.83
N ASN A 29 11.55 -3.15 14.13
CA ASN A 29 11.49 -1.70 14.30
C ASN A 29 10.72 -1.03 13.16
N GLN A 30 9.96 -1.80 12.43
CA GLN A 30 9.10 -1.34 11.36
C GLN A 30 9.83 -0.64 10.23
N ILE A 31 11.02 -1.11 9.95
CA ILE A 31 11.78 -0.61 8.80
C ILE A 31 11.20 -1.21 7.53
N VAL A 32 10.87 -0.37 6.58
CA VAL A 32 10.37 -0.79 5.29
C VAL A 32 11.51 -1.39 4.48
N SER A 33 11.33 -2.61 3.98
CA SER A 33 12.35 -3.24 3.16
C SER A 33 12.46 -2.53 1.82
N LYS A 34 13.61 -2.71 1.15
CA LYS A 34 13.80 -2.15 -0.18
C LYS A 34 12.77 -2.69 -1.15
N GLU A 35 12.45 -3.98 -1.04
CA GLU A 35 11.47 -4.60 -1.92
C GLU A 35 10.08 -3.99 -1.76
N LEU A 36 9.66 -3.77 -0.51
CA LEU A 36 8.38 -3.14 -0.26
C LEU A 36 8.39 -1.69 -0.75
N ALA A 37 9.46 -0.96 -0.51
CA ALA A 37 9.57 0.41 -0.96
C ALA A 37 9.51 0.50 -2.48
N ASP A 38 10.18 -0.41 -3.17
CA ASP A 38 10.16 -0.44 -4.64
C ASP A 38 8.75 -0.74 -5.16
N GLU A 39 8.06 -1.69 -4.55
CA GLU A 39 6.69 -2.02 -4.94
C GLU A 39 5.75 -0.83 -4.73
N LEU A 40 5.88 -0.16 -3.59
CA LEU A 40 5.07 1.02 -3.31
C LEU A 40 5.34 2.12 -4.32
N ALA A 41 6.59 2.35 -4.66
CA ALA A 41 6.94 3.39 -5.62
C ALA A 41 6.35 3.11 -6.99
N VAL A 42 6.42 1.86 -7.44
CA VAL A 42 5.86 1.48 -8.74
C VAL A 42 4.34 1.67 -8.74
N ILE A 43 3.68 1.20 -7.69
CA ILE A 43 2.22 1.29 -7.62
C ILE A 43 1.77 2.75 -7.58
N THR A 44 2.34 3.54 -6.69
CA THR A 44 1.92 4.93 -6.53
C THR A 44 2.19 5.75 -7.79
N ALA A 45 3.27 5.45 -8.49
CA ALA A 45 3.57 6.14 -9.75
C ALA A 45 2.55 5.81 -10.83
N ASN A 46 2.02 4.59 -10.82
CA ASN A 46 1.09 4.16 -11.86
C ASN A 46 -0.36 4.53 -11.57
N ILE A 47 -0.77 4.50 -10.31
CA ILE A 47 -2.15 4.85 -9.96
C ILE A 47 -2.30 6.33 -9.66
N ASN A 48 -1.20 7.03 -9.44
CA ASN A 48 -1.17 8.47 -9.15
C ASN A 48 -1.98 8.83 -7.91
N LYS A 49 -1.88 7.99 -6.89
CA LYS A 49 -2.55 8.17 -5.61
C LYS A 49 -1.64 7.72 -4.49
N GLU A 50 -1.87 8.24 -3.30
CA GLU A 50 -1.09 7.82 -2.14
C GLU A 50 -1.59 6.50 -1.59
N ILE A 51 -0.69 5.76 -0.97
CA ILE A 51 -1.02 4.50 -0.33
C ILE A 51 -0.61 4.59 1.14
N LEU A 52 -1.55 4.26 2.02
CA LEU A 52 -1.31 4.22 3.46
C LEU A 52 -1.35 2.77 3.91
N LEU A 53 -0.33 2.37 4.65
CA LEU A 53 -0.25 1.02 5.18
C LEU A 53 -0.55 1.04 6.67
N TYR A 54 -1.46 0.18 7.10
CA TYR A 54 -1.79 0.04 8.51
C TYR A 54 -1.13 -1.22 9.03
N VAL A 55 -0.18 -1.05 9.93
CA VAL A 55 0.71 -2.11 10.38
C VAL A 55 0.47 -2.38 11.86
N ASP A 56 0.39 -3.65 12.22
CA ASP A 56 0.23 -4.03 13.63
C ASP A 56 1.57 -4.08 14.34
N ARG A 57 1.55 -4.43 15.61
CA ARG A 57 2.76 -4.46 16.45
C ARG A 57 3.76 -5.51 15.99
N LYS A 58 3.31 -6.52 15.29
CA LYS A 58 4.17 -7.59 14.81
C LYS A 58 4.76 -7.30 13.44
N GLY A 59 4.41 -6.17 12.86
CA GLY A 59 4.89 -5.80 11.54
C GLY A 59 4.05 -6.29 10.40
N HIS A 60 2.89 -6.87 10.67
CA HIS A 60 2.00 -7.33 9.60
C HIS A 60 1.15 -6.17 9.10
N ILE A 61 1.01 -6.10 7.80
CA ILE A 61 0.17 -5.09 7.16
C ILE A 61 -1.26 -5.58 7.19
N ASN A 62 -2.08 -4.97 8.04
CA ASN A 62 -3.46 -5.41 8.25
C ASN A 62 -4.39 -4.96 7.14
N HIS A 63 -4.22 -3.74 6.68
CA HIS A 63 -4.97 -3.29 5.52
C HIS A 63 -4.27 -2.11 4.89
N VAL A 64 -4.74 -1.74 3.71
CA VAL A 64 -4.17 -0.68 2.91
C VAL A 64 -5.27 0.31 2.58
N GLU A 65 -4.96 1.57 2.61
CA GLU A 65 -5.90 2.62 2.23
C GLU A 65 -5.32 3.42 1.08
N VAL A 66 -6.15 3.73 0.09
CA VAL A 66 -5.74 4.54 -1.05
C VAL A 66 -6.29 5.95 -0.86
N GLY A 67 -5.41 6.93 -0.85
CA GLY A 67 -5.82 8.32 -0.72
C GLY A 67 -6.10 8.94 -2.08
N ASP A 68 -6.45 10.20 -2.06
CA ASP A 68 -6.67 10.96 -3.29
C ASP A 68 -5.34 11.36 -3.91
N ASN A 69 -5.38 11.66 -5.19
CA ASN A 69 -4.18 12.14 -5.87
C ASN A 69 -3.88 13.60 -5.52
N HIS A 70 -4.68 14.22 -4.71
CA HIS A 70 -4.43 15.57 -4.21
C HIS A 70 -3.78 15.54 -2.87
N SER A 71 -2.94 14.70 -2.61
CA SER A 71 -2.21 14.60 -1.41
C SER A 71 -3.07 14.54 -0.17
N VAL A 72 -2.59 13.82 0.72
CA VAL A 72 -3.15 13.74 2.01
C VAL A 72 -2.44 14.77 2.84
N SER A 73 -3.11 15.65 3.29
CA SER A 73 -2.50 16.58 4.22
C SER A 73 -2.76 16.13 5.63
#